data_bdb56a2125ad037c17cabd7d52ae0871
#
_entry.id   bdb56a2125ad037c17cabd7d52ae0871
#
_cell.length_a   1.000
_cell.length_b   1.000
_cell.length_c   1.000
_cell.angle_alpha   90.00
_cell.angle_beta   90.00
_cell.angle_gamma   90.00
#
_symmetry.space_group_name_H-M   'P 1'
#
loop_
_entity.id
_entity.type
_entity.pdbx_description
1 polymer ?
#
loop_
_entity_poly.entity_id
_entity_poly.type
_entity_poly.pdbx_seq_one_letter_code
_entity_poly.pdbx_strand_id
1 'polypeptide(L)'
;MPATHVTGIACGNGTLSGGRYQGIAPQAHIISLKILDAIGQGTSLRAIRAMRWILDNAPQYNIKVVNLSIGTNDRRVHRPLQEAVESLWHKGIVVVAAAANPDGGAHFLPPPSLSPNILSVGTWEDREWFPAKQTTSVGQPDLWAHGENIISVLSPNYNFSLQNRSKSSIVDHSYIAMSGASMATPMVSGMAACLLERFPSLTPSQVKQRLCAAAEKNGGLLEPSCLPE
;
A
#
# COMPACT_ATOMS: atom_id res chain seq x y z
N MET A 1 -11.82 -5.09 -9.17
CA MET A 1 -10.40 -4.78 -9.03
C MET A 1 -10.10 -4.28 -7.62
N PRO A 2 -8.99 -4.71 -7.01
CA PRO A 2 -8.60 -4.19 -5.68
C PRO A 2 -8.34 -2.69 -5.64
N ALA A 3 -8.04 -2.04 -6.78
CA ALA A 3 -7.65 -0.62 -6.81
C ALA A 3 -8.68 0.33 -6.18
N THR A 4 -9.98 0.17 -6.46
CA THR A 4 -11.02 0.99 -5.83
C THR A 4 -11.07 0.78 -4.32
N HIS A 5 -10.97 -0.49 -3.89
CA HIS A 5 -10.93 -0.86 -2.48
C HIS A 5 -9.71 -0.24 -1.78
N VAL A 6 -8.52 -0.42 -2.35
CA VAL A 6 -7.25 0.15 -1.86
C VAL A 6 -7.34 1.68 -1.75
N THR A 7 -7.88 2.34 -2.78
CA THR A 7 -8.08 3.80 -2.76
C THR A 7 -9.04 4.22 -1.65
N GLY A 8 -10.13 3.46 -1.44
CA GLY A 8 -11.07 3.72 -0.36
C GLY A 8 -10.46 3.61 1.04
N ILE A 9 -9.55 2.65 1.26
CA ILE A 9 -8.82 2.52 2.54
C ILE A 9 -7.92 3.75 2.77
N ALA A 10 -7.19 4.18 1.75
CA ALA A 10 -6.31 5.33 1.89
C ALA A 10 -7.09 6.65 2.03
N CYS A 11 -8.08 6.91 1.15
CA CYS A 11 -8.63 8.24 0.91
C CYS A 11 -10.15 8.28 0.76
N GLY A 12 -10.89 7.22 1.09
CA GLY A 12 -12.35 7.22 0.99
C GLY A 12 -12.98 8.29 1.88
N ASN A 13 -13.89 9.10 1.34
CA ASN A 13 -14.56 10.16 2.09
C ASN A 13 -15.73 9.70 2.96
N GLY A 14 -16.11 8.42 2.88
CA GLY A 14 -17.18 7.83 3.66
C GLY A 14 -18.61 8.22 3.25
N THR A 15 -18.78 9.01 2.20
CA THR A 15 -20.09 9.60 1.83
C THR A 15 -21.19 8.54 1.67
N LEU A 16 -20.88 7.40 1.02
CA LEU A 16 -21.87 6.34 0.79
C LEU A 16 -22.30 5.60 2.06
N SER A 17 -21.58 5.75 3.16
CA SER A 17 -21.85 5.11 4.45
C SER A 17 -22.16 6.09 5.57
N GLY A 18 -22.43 7.36 5.24
CA GLY A 18 -22.65 8.40 6.26
C GLY A 18 -21.42 8.62 7.16
N GLY A 19 -20.21 8.42 6.63
CA GLY A 19 -18.96 8.57 7.37
C GLY A 19 -18.46 7.29 8.06
N ARG A 20 -19.25 6.20 8.05
CA ARG A 20 -18.91 4.97 8.79
C ARG A 20 -17.63 4.27 8.26
N TYR A 21 -17.47 4.22 6.94
CA TYR A 21 -16.31 3.61 6.28
C TYR A 21 -15.49 4.69 5.58
N GLN A 22 -14.76 5.45 6.37
CA GLN A 22 -13.88 6.52 5.92
C GLN A 22 -12.44 6.01 5.82
N GLY A 23 -11.71 6.50 4.81
CA GLY A 23 -10.28 6.23 4.67
C GLY A 23 -9.43 7.03 5.67
N ILE A 24 -8.15 6.70 5.74
CA ILE A 24 -7.21 7.32 6.69
C ILE A 24 -6.97 8.81 6.38
N ALA A 25 -6.88 9.18 5.09
CA ALA A 25 -6.65 10.54 4.62
C ALA A 25 -7.80 10.98 3.68
N PRO A 26 -9.01 11.21 4.19
CA PRO A 26 -10.21 11.37 3.37
C PRO A 26 -10.24 12.66 2.54
N GLN A 27 -9.37 13.62 2.84
CA GLN A 27 -9.23 14.88 2.10
C GLN A 27 -8.06 14.85 1.10
N ALA A 28 -7.29 13.77 1.03
CA ALA A 28 -6.18 13.65 0.09
C ALA A 28 -6.67 13.62 -1.37
N HIS A 29 -5.96 14.31 -2.25
CA HIS A 29 -6.18 14.22 -3.68
C HIS A 29 -5.61 12.90 -4.22
N ILE A 30 -6.35 12.27 -5.13
CA ILE A 30 -6.03 10.94 -5.67
C ILE A 30 -5.69 11.05 -7.14
N ILE A 31 -4.55 10.48 -7.53
CA ILE A 31 -4.18 10.23 -8.92
C ILE A 31 -4.13 8.72 -9.13
N SER A 32 -5.03 8.20 -9.95
CA SER A 32 -5.11 6.76 -10.22
C SER A 32 -4.41 6.44 -11.55
N LEU A 33 -3.33 5.67 -11.47
CA LEU A 33 -2.61 5.16 -12.63
C LEU A 33 -2.95 3.68 -12.83
N LYS A 34 -3.77 3.38 -13.84
CA LYS A 34 -4.22 2.02 -14.14
C LYS A 34 -3.13 1.20 -14.81
N ILE A 35 -2.46 0.35 -14.05
CA ILE A 35 -1.42 -0.57 -14.53
C ILE A 35 -1.88 -2.03 -14.63
N LEU A 36 -2.99 -2.37 -13.96
CA LEU A 36 -3.58 -3.71 -13.95
C LEU A 36 -4.88 -3.75 -14.79
N ASP A 37 -5.14 -4.89 -15.38
CA ASP A 37 -6.38 -5.18 -16.11
C ASP A 37 -7.57 -5.53 -15.18
N ALA A 38 -8.66 -6.04 -15.76
CA ALA A 38 -9.87 -6.38 -15.03
C ALA A 38 -9.71 -7.60 -14.08
N ILE A 39 -8.75 -8.47 -14.35
CA ILE A 39 -8.43 -9.62 -13.51
C ILE A 39 -7.27 -9.37 -12.53
N GLY A 40 -6.76 -8.15 -12.48
CA GLY A 40 -5.68 -7.76 -11.58
C GLY A 40 -4.29 -8.11 -12.08
N GLN A 41 -4.13 -8.43 -13.37
CA GLN A 41 -2.85 -8.71 -13.98
C GLN A 41 -2.28 -7.47 -14.68
N GLY A 42 -0.97 -7.34 -14.67
CA GLY A 42 -0.24 -6.27 -15.33
C GLY A 42 1.17 -6.67 -15.70
N THR A 43 1.87 -5.76 -16.34
CA THR A 43 3.29 -5.96 -16.67
C THR A 43 4.15 -4.99 -15.87
N SER A 44 5.35 -5.41 -15.53
CA SER A 44 6.32 -4.53 -14.87
C SER A 44 6.65 -3.30 -15.73
N LEU A 45 6.59 -3.44 -17.05
CA LEU A 45 6.75 -2.30 -17.95
C LEU A 45 5.65 -1.24 -17.76
N ARG A 46 4.38 -1.65 -17.55
CA ARG A 46 3.30 -0.70 -17.23
C ARG A 46 3.54 0.00 -15.91
N ALA A 47 4.02 -0.73 -14.89
CA ALA A 47 4.36 -0.15 -13.60
C ALA A 47 5.51 0.87 -13.73
N ILE A 48 6.59 0.52 -14.42
CA ILE A 48 7.73 1.41 -14.66
C ILE A 48 7.31 2.66 -15.44
N ARG A 49 6.47 2.53 -16.48
CA ARG A 49 5.93 3.68 -17.22
C ARG A 49 5.08 4.58 -16.35
N ALA A 50 4.28 4.02 -15.45
CA ALA A 50 3.50 4.80 -14.48
C ALA A 50 4.40 5.56 -13.52
N MET A 51 5.47 4.93 -13.00
CA MET A 51 6.44 5.59 -12.13
C MET A 51 7.19 6.72 -12.88
N ARG A 52 7.53 6.51 -14.14
CA ARG A 52 8.11 7.58 -14.98
C ARG A 52 7.15 8.75 -15.13
N TRP A 53 5.88 8.49 -15.42
CA TRP A 53 4.87 9.54 -15.48
C TRP A 53 4.77 10.32 -14.15
N ILE A 54 4.84 9.63 -13.00
CA ILE A 54 4.85 10.27 -11.68
C ILE A 54 6.07 11.21 -11.56
N LEU A 55 7.27 10.75 -11.92
CA LEU A 55 8.49 11.57 -11.87
C LEU A 55 8.38 12.85 -12.71
N ASP A 56 7.81 12.73 -13.90
CA ASP A 56 7.67 13.84 -14.83
C ASP A 56 6.59 14.85 -14.38
N ASN A 57 5.58 14.39 -13.63
CA ASN A 57 4.40 15.18 -13.28
C ASN A 57 4.27 15.53 -11.78
N ALA A 58 5.12 14.94 -10.92
CA ALA A 58 5.02 15.14 -9.48
C ALA A 58 5.05 16.62 -9.04
N PRO A 59 5.84 17.52 -9.63
CA PRO A 59 5.81 18.92 -9.26
C PRO A 59 4.47 19.60 -9.58
N GLN A 60 3.89 19.29 -10.74
CA GLN A 60 2.64 19.88 -11.21
C GLN A 60 1.46 19.48 -10.32
N TYR A 61 1.40 18.20 -9.94
CA TYR A 61 0.30 17.64 -9.16
C TYR A 61 0.59 17.53 -7.67
N ASN A 62 1.75 18.01 -7.20
CA ASN A 62 2.19 17.93 -5.81
C ASN A 62 2.11 16.47 -5.26
N ILE A 63 2.58 15.49 -6.05
CA ILE A 63 2.54 14.07 -5.65
C ILE A 63 3.55 13.84 -4.53
N LYS A 64 3.06 13.39 -3.37
CA LYS A 64 3.86 13.17 -2.16
C LYS A 64 3.99 11.71 -1.77
N VAL A 65 2.95 10.91 -2.05
CA VAL A 65 2.88 9.51 -1.64
C VAL A 65 2.47 8.65 -2.82
N VAL A 66 3.12 7.50 -2.97
CA VAL A 66 2.77 6.46 -3.96
C VAL A 66 2.48 5.16 -3.23
N ASN A 67 1.27 4.63 -3.44
CA ASN A 67 0.85 3.33 -2.93
C ASN A 67 1.06 2.24 -4.00
N LEU A 68 1.82 1.21 -3.68
CA LEU A 68 2.09 0.06 -4.53
C LEU A 68 1.60 -1.24 -3.88
N SER A 69 0.27 -1.47 -3.91
CA SER A 69 -0.34 -2.73 -3.47
C SER A 69 -0.14 -3.82 -4.53
N ILE A 70 1.08 -3.98 -5.03
CA ILE A 70 1.49 -4.92 -6.08
C ILE A 70 2.85 -5.52 -5.76
N GLY A 71 3.11 -6.68 -6.34
CA GLY A 71 4.42 -7.33 -6.30
C GLY A 71 4.64 -8.20 -7.54
N THR A 72 5.86 -8.66 -7.73
CA THR A 72 6.21 -9.57 -8.82
C THR A 72 7.23 -10.61 -8.38
N ASN A 73 7.05 -11.85 -8.82
CA ASN A 73 8.02 -12.93 -8.65
C ASN A 73 8.95 -13.09 -9.87
N ASP A 74 8.78 -12.27 -10.92
CA ASP A 74 9.64 -12.33 -12.10
C ASP A 74 11.00 -11.66 -11.82
N ARG A 75 12.01 -12.46 -11.57
CA ARG A 75 13.36 -12.00 -11.24
C ARG A 75 14.02 -11.12 -12.30
N ARG A 76 13.60 -11.25 -13.57
CA ARG A 76 14.17 -10.45 -14.69
C ARG A 76 13.82 -8.97 -14.59
N VAL A 77 12.77 -8.63 -13.86
CA VAL A 77 12.27 -7.25 -13.72
C VAL A 77 12.53 -6.67 -12.34
N HIS A 78 13.17 -7.43 -11.43
CA HIS A 78 13.46 -6.95 -10.08
C HIS A 78 14.27 -5.65 -10.12
N ARG A 79 15.40 -5.66 -10.79
CA ARG A 79 16.30 -4.49 -10.85
C ARG A 79 15.65 -3.28 -11.52
N PRO A 80 15.06 -3.36 -12.72
CA PRO A 80 14.40 -2.21 -13.34
C PRO A 80 13.25 -1.64 -12.49
N LEU A 81 12.49 -2.49 -11.81
CA LEU A 81 11.40 -2.05 -10.94
C LEU A 81 11.92 -1.36 -9.69
N GLN A 82 12.98 -1.90 -9.08
CA GLN A 82 13.64 -1.30 -7.94
C GLN A 82 14.25 0.07 -8.27
N GLU A 83 14.96 0.19 -9.39
CA GLU A 83 15.54 1.46 -9.85
C GLU A 83 14.46 2.53 -10.08
N ALA A 84 13.30 2.14 -10.62
CA ALA A 84 12.17 3.05 -10.82
C ALA A 84 11.59 3.55 -9.48
N VAL A 85 11.44 2.67 -8.50
CA VAL A 85 10.98 3.00 -7.15
C VAL A 85 11.97 3.92 -6.43
N GLU A 86 13.26 3.61 -6.50
CA GLU A 86 14.32 4.41 -5.90
C GLU A 86 14.38 5.81 -6.50
N SER A 87 14.12 5.93 -7.80
CA SER A 87 14.03 7.24 -8.46
C SER A 87 12.91 8.12 -7.89
N LEU A 88 11.75 7.53 -7.54
CA LEU A 88 10.67 8.24 -6.85
C LEU A 88 11.10 8.71 -5.46
N TRP A 89 11.75 7.82 -4.71
CA TRP A 89 12.23 8.14 -3.37
C TRP A 89 13.24 9.30 -3.36
N HIS A 90 14.23 9.25 -4.26
CA HIS A 90 15.20 10.32 -4.43
C HIS A 90 14.58 11.64 -4.91
N LYS A 91 13.44 11.58 -5.58
CA LYS A 91 12.65 12.77 -5.96
C LYS A 91 11.87 13.37 -4.80
N GLY A 92 11.91 12.76 -3.62
CA GLY A 92 11.20 13.25 -2.42
C GLY A 92 9.77 12.69 -2.28
N ILE A 93 9.45 11.59 -2.98
CA ILE A 93 8.14 10.95 -2.93
C ILE A 93 8.22 9.72 -2.02
N VAL A 94 7.35 9.65 -1.03
CA VAL A 94 7.22 8.47 -0.17
C VAL A 94 6.60 7.33 -0.97
N VAL A 95 7.27 6.19 -1.02
CA VAL A 95 6.75 4.98 -1.67
C VAL A 95 6.42 3.95 -0.60
N VAL A 96 5.17 3.49 -0.60
CA VAL A 96 4.67 2.46 0.32
C VAL A 96 4.29 1.23 -0.51
N ALA A 97 4.87 0.09 -0.18
CA ALA A 97 4.67 -1.13 -0.96
C ALA A 97 4.25 -2.32 -0.09
N ALA A 98 3.37 -3.16 -0.64
CA ALA A 98 2.91 -4.37 0.01
C ALA A 98 4.05 -5.40 0.11
N ALA A 99 4.22 -5.99 1.28
CA ALA A 99 4.96 -7.24 1.45
C ALA A 99 4.17 -8.42 0.87
N ALA A 100 4.83 -9.59 0.72
CA ALA A 100 4.15 -10.78 0.24
C ALA A 100 3.08 -11.26 1.22
N ASN A 101 2.01 -11.84 0.68
CA ASN A 101 1.09 -12.64 1.47
C ASN A 101 1.66 -14.07 1.64
N PRO A 102 1.61 -14.67 2.82
CA PRO A 102 2.11 -16.03 3.07
C PRO A 102 1.44 -17.09 2.21
N ASP A 103 0.14 -16.95 1.94
CA ASP A 103 -0.65 -17.89 1.13
C ASP A 103 -0.15 -18.04 -0.32
N GLY A 104 0.66 -17.10 -0.80
CA GLY A 104 1.31 -17.18 -2.11
C GLY A 104 2.57 -18.06 -2.14
N GLY A 105 2.92 -18.72 -1.05
CA GLY A 105 4.14 -19.55 -0.92
C GLY A 105 5.44 -18.72 -0.95
N ALA A 106 5.34 -17.41 -0.89
CA ALA A 106 6.48 -16.51 -0.90
C ALA A 106 6.82 -16.07 0.52
N HIS A 107 7.83 -16.70 1.11
CA HIS A 107 8.42 -16.28 2.39
C HIS A 107 9.49 -15.20 2.19
N PHE A 108 9.37 -14.34 1.18
CA PHE A 108 10.30 -13.26 0.88
C PHE A 108 9.53 -12.02 0.42
N LEU A 109 10.14 -10.86 0.63
CA LEU A 109 9.58 -9.60 0.12
C LEU A 109 9.70 -9.59 -1.41
N PRO A 110 8.59 -9.47 -2.16
CA PRO A 110 8.68 -9.33 -3.61
C PRO A 110 9.03 -7.88 -3.96
N PRO A 111 9.76 -7.63 -5.05
CA PRO A 111 9.88 -6.28 -5.55
C PRO A 111 8.49 -5.67 -5.85
N PRO A 112 8.29 -4.37 -5.53
CA PRO A 112 9.32 -3.40 -5.14
C PRO A 112 9.69 -3.37 -3.66
N SER A 113 9.05 -4.15 -2.78
CA SER A 113 9.23 -4.08 -1.32
C SER A 113 10.61 -4.52 -0.80
N LEU A 114 11.49 -5.00 -1.69
CA LEU A 114 12.90 -5.30 -1.38
C LEU A 114 13.80 -4.06 -1.27
N SER A 115 13.38 -2.91 -1.82
CA SER A 115 14.22 -1.72 -1.76
C SER A 115 14.30 -1.16 -0.33
N PRO A 116 15.47 -0.81 0.18
CA PRO A 116 15.61 -0.13 1.47
C PRO A 116 15.01 1.29 1.44
N ASN A 117 14.88 1.87 0.25
CA ASN A 117 14.37 3.21 0.00
C ASN A 117 12.86 3.21 -0.30
N ILE A 118 12.10 2.41 0.45
CA ILE A 118 10.63 2.42 0.47
C ILE A 118 10.15 2.07 1.87
N LEU A 119 8.86 2.15 2.07
CA LEU A 119 8.20 1.65 3.27
C LEU A 119 7.44 0.37 2.93
N SER A 120 7.98 -0.78 3.33
CA SER A 120 7.38 -2.09 3.12
C SER A 120 6.41 -2.44 4.25
N VAL A 121 5.20 -2.89 3.88
CA VAL A 121 4.10 -3.12 4.81
C VAL A 121 3.64 -4.57 4.78
N GLY A 122 3.66 -5.22 5.93
CA GLY A 122 3.07 -6.54 6.15
C GLY A 122 1.69 -6.46 6.78
N THR A 123 0.94 -7.55 6.70
CA THR A 123 -0.33 -7.74 7.40
C THR A 123 -0.05 -8.19 8.83
N TRP A 124 -0.58 -7.49 9.82
CA TRP A 124 -0.35 -7.80 11.25
C TRP A 124 -0.75 -9.22 11.62
N GLU A 125 -1.81 -9.71 11.04
CA GLU A 125 -2.35 -11.04 11.25
C GLU A 125 -1.41 -12.13 10.72
N ASP A 126 -0.57 -11.80 9.73
CA ASP A 126 0.38 -12.71 9.08
C ASP A 126 1.81 -12.62 9.65
N ARG A 127 2.05 -11.80 10.68
CA ARG A 127 3.42 -11.52 11.19
C ARG A 127 4.18 -12.76 11.64
N GLU A 128 3.48 -13.78 12.13
CA GLU A 128 4.07 -15.02 12.61
C GLU A 128 4.66 -15.89 11.49
N TRP A 129 4.23 -15.67 10.24
CA TRP A 129 4.74 -16.37 9.06
C TRP A 129 6.08 -15.86 8.57
N PHE A 130 6.50 -14.68 9.04
CA PHE A 130 7.78 -14.10 8.68
C PHE A 130 8.85 -14.53 9.69
N PRO A 131 10.01 -15.05 9.21
CA PRO A 131 11.07 -15.49 10.10
C PRO A 131 11.64 -14.33 10.92
N ALA A 132 12.02 -14.59 12.16
CA ALA A 132 12.67 -13.60 13.01
C ALA A 132 13.91 -12.99 12.32
N LYS A 133 14.16 -11.70 12.55
CA LYS A 133 15.20 -10.87 11.89
C LYS A 133 16.60 -11.49 11.77
N GLN A 134 16.90 -12.53 12.54
CA GLN A 134 18.27 -13.07 12.68
C GLN A 134 18.58 -14.29 11.80
N THR A 135 17.63 -14.85 11.04
CA THR A 135 17.83 -16.20 10.49
C THR A 135 17.83 -16.33 8.98
N THR A 136 17.50 -15.29 8.20
CA THR A 136 17.43 -15.43 6.73
C THR A 136 17.80 -14.16 5.97
N SER A 137 18.31 -14.36 4.74
CA SER A 137 18.43 -13.33 3.69
C SER A 137 17.09 -12.79 3.20
N VAL A 138 16.00 -13.20 3.81
CA VAL A 138 14.64 -12.81 3.52
C VAL A 138 14.27 -11.66 4.46
N GLY A 139 14.10 -10.46 3.89
CA GLY A 139 13.74 -9.26 4.67
C GLY A 139 12.38 -9.39 5.33
N GLN A 140 12.25 -8.84 6.55
CA GLN A 140 10.94 -8.55 7.12
C GLN A 140 10.41 -7.22 6.56
N PRO A 141 9.07 -7.02 6.56
CA PRO A 141 8.50 -5.69 6.35
C PRO A 141 9.08 -4.67 7.34
N ASP A 142 9.10 -3.40 6.94
CA ASP A 142 9.54 -2.32 7.83
C ASP A 142 8.58 -2.14 9.01
N LEU A 143 7.29 -2.37 8.77
CA LEU A 143 6.24 -2.33 9.78
C LEU A 143 5.01 -3.15 9.35
N TRP A 144 4.07 -3.29 10.26
CA TRP A 144 2.83 -4.02 10.09
C TRP A 144 1.62 -3.09 10.22
N ALA A 145 0.55 -3.39 9.48
CA ALA A 145 -0.75 -2.75 9.66
C ALA A 145 -1.85 -3.81 9.51
N HIS A 146 -3.05 -3.53 10.01
CA HIS A 146 -4.19 -4.43 9.83
C HIS A 146 -4.51 -4.64 8.36
N GLY A 147 -4.70 -5.88 7.97
CA GLY A 147 -4.98 -6.27 6.59
C GLY A 147 -6.03 -7.36 6.46
N GLU A 148 -6.63 -7.83 7.57
CA GLU A 148 -7.67 -8.85 7.54
C GLU A 148 -9.07 -8.25 7.66
N ASN A 149 -10.00 -8.73 6.80
CA ASN A 149 -11.41 -8.30 6.79
C ASN A 149 -11.61 -6.78 6.70
N ILE A 150 -10.73 -6.10 5.98
CA ILE A 150 -10.79 -4.64 5.81
C ILE A 150 -11.95 -4.27 4.89
N ILE A 151 -12.88 -3.48 5.43
CA ILE A 151 -14.06 -3.01 4.71
C ILE A 151 -13.71 -1.73 3.96
N SER A 152 -13.96 -1.71 2.65
CA SER A 152 -13.79 -0.51 1.82
C SER A 152 -14.66 -0.57 0.57
N VAL A 153 -14.59 0.47 -0.23
CA VAL A 153 -15.47 0.72 -1.38
C VAL A 153 -15.44 -0.42 -2.38
N LEU A 154 -16.63 -0.90 -2.74
CA LEU A 154 -16.85 -1.86 -3.82
C LEU A 154 -16.95 -1.11 -5.16
N SER A 155 -16.15 -1.52 -6.14
CA SER A 155 -16.31 -1.01 -7.50
C SER A 155 -17.64 -1.47 -8.09
N PRO A 156 -18.43 -0.61 -8.73
CA PRO A 156 -19.69 -1.01 -9.39
C PRO A 156 -19.46 -2.03 -10.51
N ASN A 157 -18.25 -2.05 -11.08
CA ASN A 157 -17.83 -2.99 -12.12
C ASN A 157 -17.04 -4.18 -11.56
N TYR A 158 -17.18 -4.50 -10.27
CA TYR A 158 -16.48 -5.63 -9.66
C TYR A 158 -17.05 -6.96 -10.17
N ASN A 159 -16.19 -7.77 -10.78
CA ASN A 159 -16.57 -9.08 -11.28
C ASN A 159 -16.15 -10.17 -10.30
N PHE A 160 -17.10 -10.68 -9.53
CA PHE A 160 -16.89 -11.70 -8.51
C PHE A 160 -16.35 -13.01 -9.09
N SER A 161 -16.85 -13.43 -10.25
CA SER A 161 -16.40 -14.66 -10.90
C SER A 161 -14.96 -14.60 -11.35
N LEU A 162 -14.54 -13.47 -11.97
CA LEU A 162 -13.16 -13.27 -12.40
C LEU A 162 -12.17 -13.17 -11.23
N GLN A 163 -12.64 -12.76 -10.05
CA GLN A 163 -11.81 -12.60 -8.86
C GLN A 163 -11.92 -13.81 -7.90
N ASN A 164 -12.66 -14.85 -8.30
CA ASN A 164 -12.90 -16.05 -7.46
C ASN A 164 -13.35 -15.69 -6.03
N ARG A 165 -14.25 -14.69 -5.90
CA ARG A 165 -14.75 -14.21 -4.61
C ARG A 165 -16.26 -14.40 -4.48
N SER A 166 -16.72 -14.62 -3.26
CA SER A 166 -18.15 -14.71 -2.93
C SER A 166 -18.77 -13.32 -2.77
N LYS A 167 -20.04 -13.20 -3.17
CA LYS A 167 -20.86 -12.02 -2.85
C LYS A 167 -21.16 -11.87 -1.36
N SER A 168 -20.92 -12.90 -0.54
CA SER A 168 -21.07 -12.85 0.91
C SER A 168 -20.12 -11.87 1.61
N SER A 169 -19.04 -11.45 0.92
CA SER A 169 -18.13 -10.40 1.41
C SER A 169 -18.65 -8.98 1.21
N ILE A 170 -19.81 -8.79 0.55
CA ILE A 170 -20.42 -7.46 0.36
C ILE A 170 -20.99 -6.96 1.69
N VAL A 171 -20.66 -5.72 2.00
CA VAL A 171 -21.15 -4.99 3.18
C VAL A 171 -21.88 -3.73 2.69
N ASP A 172 -23.10 -3.51 3.20
CA ASP A 172 -23.92 -2.30 2.89
C ASP A 172 -24.00 -1.97 1.38
N HIS A 173 -24.14 -2.98 0.51
CA HIS A 173 -24.27 -2.88 -0.95
C HIS A 173 -23.12 -2.19 -1.70
N SER A 174 -22.44 -1.22 -1.08
CA SER A 174 -21.42 -0.37 -1.71
C SER A 174 -20.01 -0.64 -1.20
N TYR A 175 -19.87 -1.57 -0.28
CA TYR A 175 -18.60 -1.92 0.36
C TYR A 175 -18.36 -3.43 0.30
N ILE A 176 -17.11 -3.81 0.42
CA ILE A 176 -16.68 -5.21 0.45
C ILE A 176 -15.56 -5.38 1.47
N ALA A 177 -15.54 -6.50 2.17
CA ALA A 177 -14.43 -6.90 3.04
C ALA A 177 -13.38 -7.67 2.22
N MET A 178 -12.13 -7.29 2.33
CA MET A 178 -10.99 -7.97 1.71
C MET A 178 -9.83 -8.11 2.70
N SER A 179 -8.98 -9.12 2.47
CA SER A 179 -7.80 -9.39 3.30
C SER A 179 -6.52 -9.42 2.45
N GLY A 180 -5.40 -9.10 3.09
CA GLY A 180 -4.04 -9.19 2.56
C GLY A 180 -3.22 -7.92 2.73
N ALA A 181 -1.91 -8.03 2.50
CA ALA A 181 -0.97 -6.91 2.59
C ALA A 181 -1.34 -5.74 1.64
N SER A 182 -2.06 -6.03 0.56
CA SER A 182 -2.63 -5.01 -0.32
C SER A 182 -3.66 -4.09 0.37
N MET A 183 -4.24 -4.53 1.50
CA MET A 183 -5.19 -3.76 2.33
C MET A 183 -4.49 -3.03 3.47
N ALA A 184 -3.43 -3.60 4.03
CA ALA A 184 -2.57 -2.97 5.01
C ALA A 184 -1.80 -1.75 4.44
N THR A 185 -1.25 -1.91 3.23
CA THR A 185 -0.42 -0.90 2.55
C THR A 185 -1.10 0.47 2.40
N PRO A 186 -2.35 0.57 1.93
CA PRO A 186 -3.03 1.87 1.79
C PRO A 186 -3.35 2.55 3.12
N MET A 187 -3.49 1.82 4.22
CA MET A 187 -3.59 2.43 5.56
C MET A 187 -2.33 3.24 5.86
N VAL A 188 -1.17 2.63 5.66
CA VAL A 188 0.13 3.27 5.88
C VAL A 188 0.35 4.43 4.90
N SER A 189 -0.11 4.29 3.65
CA SER A 189 -0.06 5.38 2.67
C SER A 189 -0.89 6.58 3.10
N GLY A 190 -2.08 6.35 3.64
CA GLY A 190 -2.92 7.39 4.23
C GLY A 190 -2.27 8.05 5.43
N MET A 191 -1.67 7.27 6.33
CA MET A 191 -0.94 7.79 7.50
C MET A 191 0.29 8.63 7.07
N ALA A 192 1.01 8.21 6.03
CA ALA A 192 2.10 9.00 5.46
C ALA A 192 1.60 10.33 4.88
N ALA A 193 0.43 10.35 4.25
CA ALA A 193 -0.19 11.58 3.74
C ALA A 193 -0.57 12.53 4.88
N CYS A 194 -1.22 12.05 5.94
CA CYS A 194 -1.54 12.85 7.13
C CYS A 194 -0.28 13.41 7.81
N LEU A 195 0.78 12.60 7.90
CA LEU A 195 2.05 13.06 8.46
C LEU A 195 2.69 14.17 7.63
N LEU A 196 2.62 14.07 6.30
CA LEU A 196 3.14 15.08 5.37
C LEU A 196 2.26 16.33 5.31
N GLU A 197 0.95 16.22 5.55
CA GLU A 197 0.07 17.39 5.72
C GLU A 197 0.53 18.23 6.92
N ARG A 198 0.80 17.56 8.04
CA ARG A 198 1.25 18.24 9.26
C ARG A 198 2.71 18.72 9.19
N PHE A 199 3.57 17.97 8.53
CA PHE A 199 5.01 18.24 8.41
C PHE A 199 5.47 18.17 6.94
N PRO A 200 5.13 19.18 6.12
CA PRO A 200 5.33 19.13 4.66
C PRO A 200 6.79 19.05 4.20
N SER A 201 7.73 19.41 5.07
CA SER A 201 9.17 19.42 4.77
C SER A 201 9.87 18.09 5.03
N LEU A 202 9.17 17.08 5.56
CA LEU A 202 9.78 15.79 5.82
C LEU A 202 10.21 15.10 4.52
N THR A 203 11.43 14.59 4.53
CA THR A 203 11.93 13.71 3.48
C THR A 203 11.30 12.31 3.59
N PRO A 204 11.29 11.51 2.52
CA PRO A 204 10.80 10.13 2.57
C PRO A 204 11.44 9.30 3.69
N SER A 205 12.75 9.45 3.89
CA SER A 205 13.47 8.76 4.97
C SER A 205 13.00 9.17 6.36
N GLN A 206 12.70 10.45 6.56
CA GLN A 206 12.18 10.96 7.84
C GLN A 206 10.73 10.48 8.08
N VAL A 207 9.90 10.42 7.02
CA VAL A 207 8.56 9.83 7.10
C VAL A 207 8.66 8.35 7.49
N LYS A 208 9.49 7.58 6.79
CA LYS A 208 9.74 6.16 7.12
C LYS A 208 10.17 6.01 8.58
N GLN A 209 11.19 6.76 9.00
CA GLN A 209 11.70 6.70 10.37
C GLN A 209 10.62 6.98 11.42
N ARG A 210 9.79 7.99 11.21
CA ARG A 210 8.72 8.36 12.15
C ARG A 210 7.63 7.29 12.23
N LEU A 211 7.19 6.75 11.08
CA LEU A 211 6.16 5.71 11.04
C LEU A 211 6.68 4.40 11.65
N CYS A 212 7.91 4.00 11.35
CA CYS A 212 8.53 2.83 11.97
C CYS A 212 8.69 3.00 13.49
N ALA A 213 9.16 4.16 13.96
CA ALA A 213 9.28 4.43 15.39
C ALA A 213 7.92 4.46 16.11
N ALA A 214 6.86 4.92 15.43
CA ALA A 214 5.49 4.86 15.96
C ALA A 214 5.00 3.40 16.07
N ALA A 215 5.24 2.60 15.04
CA ALA A 215 4.90 1.18 15.04
C ALA A 215 5.67 0.40 16.11
N GLU A 216 6.98 0.65 16.29
CA GLU A 216 7.81 -0.01 17.30
C GLU A 216 7.29 0.17 18.71
N LYS A 217 6.75 1.35 19.06
CA LYS A 217 6.12 1.61 20.34
C LYS A 217 4.86 0.76 20.58
N ASN A 218 4.24 0.28 19.52
CA ASN A 218 3.06 -0.58 19.52
C ASN A 218 3.38 -2.02 19.04
N GLY A 219 4.56 -2.54 19.40
CA GLY A 219 4.97 -3.90 19.08
C GLY A 219 5.21 -4.19 17.59
N GLY A 220 5.34 -3.17 16.77
CA GLY A 220 5.53 -3.25 15.31
C GLY A 220 4.27 -2.95 14.50
N LEU A 221 3.09 -2.85 15.15
CA LEU A 221 1.82 -2.50 14.51
C LEU A 221 1.67 -0.98 14.41
N LEU A 222 1.44 -0.49 13.19
CA LEU A 222 1.10 0.91 12.95
C LEU A 222 -0.42 1.07 12.82
N GLU A 223 -0.97 1.91 13.66
CA GLU A 223 -2.38 2.32 13.65
C GLU A 223 -2.52 3.84 13.59
N PRO A 224 -3.67 4.38 13.15
CA PRO A 224 -3.89 5.82 13.11
C PRO A 224 -3.68 6.52 14.46
N SER A 225 -4.00 5.84 15.56
CA SER A 225 -3.77 6.30 16.93
C SER A 225 -2.29 6.48 17.29
N CYS A 226 -1.38 5.87 16.53
CA CYS A 226 0.07 6.01 16.73
C CYS A 226 0.64 7.31 16.15
N LEU A 227 -0.13 8.01 15.30
CA LEU A 227 0.32 9.29 14.74
C LEU A 227 0.27 10.38 15.82
N PRO A 228 1.26 11.29 15.81
CA PRO A 228 1.22 12.44 16.72
C PRO A 228 -0.03 13.30 16.43
N GLU A 229 -0.63 13.83 17.49
CA GLU A 229 -1.74 14.80 17.40
C GLU A 229 -1.34 16.09 16.71
#